data_60ee5b6c6fc999ae00537688ada0f50c
#
_entry.id   60ee5b6c6fc999ae00537688ada0f50c
#
_cell.length_a   1.000
_cell.length_b   1.000
_cell.length_c   1.000
_cell.angle_alpha   90.00
_cell.angle_beta   90.00
_cell.angle_gamma   90.00
#
_symmetry.space_group_name_H-M   'P 1'
#
loop_
_entity.id
_entity.type
_entity.pdbx_description
1 polymer ?
#
loop_
_entity_poly.entity_id
_entity_poly.type
_entity_poly.pdbx_seq_one_letter_code
_entity_poly.pdbx_strand_id
1 'polypeptide(L)'
;MILGCGNFGGIGSAPAFFGQGETLEQALDLMDAAWEKGITWFDTADAYGGGRSETFVGEWVRSRRPDGLRLTTKTFNPMAEGEDHGLAPERVRRQIDTSLERLGVDHVDLYLAHAHDPDVPAAELAGVFEELVAAGKIGAYGVSNVDGAQLRDALAAGSFSAVQNSYSLLDREVENEVLPLCAEHGLWFQVHSPLMGGWLTGKYRRDEPAPEGSRMTLRSGPYEHLRDDRTYDSLEALERRGDPTTLAFAWLLADERISVVVGPRRIEQLEPALAALAQPLSAEEREAISAEFPLVAQS
;
A
#
# COMPACT_ATOMS: atom_id res chain seq x y z
N MET A 1 8.75 6.55 4.86
CA MET A 1 8.51 5.98 3.51
C MET A 1 8.73 4.47 3.57
N ILE A 2 7.94 3.71 2.81
CA ILE A 2 7.91 2.24 2.81
C ILE A 2 8.06 1.78 1.35
N LEU A 3 8.87 0.77 1.06
CA LEU A 3 8.95 0.17 -0.26
C LEU A 3 7.79 -0.81 -0.46
N GLY A 4 6.93 -0.55 -1.43
CA GLY A 4 5.84 -1.43 -1.81
C GLY A 4 6.28 -2.49 -2.82
N CYS A 5 6.20 -3.76 -2.45
CA CYS A 5 6.61 -4.91 -3.25
C CYS A 5 5.46 -5.55 -4.04
N GLY A 6 4.31 -4.87 -4.13
CA GLY A 6 3.08 -5.41 -4.76
C GLY A 6 3.16 -5.70 -6.26
N ASN A 7 4.26 -5.32 -6.91
CA ASN A 7 4.50 -5.63 -8.33
C ASN A 7 5.56 -6.73 -8.53
N PHE A 8 6.16 -7.26 -7.48
CA PHE A 8 7.18 -8.29 -7.59
C PHE A 8 6.56 -9.64 -7.98
N GLY A 9 6.90 -10.15 -9.15
CA GLY A 9 6.38 -11.40 -9.68
C GLY A 9 4.90 -11.40 -10.08
N GLY A 10 4.24 -10.24 -10.07
CA GLY A 10 2.83 -10.07 -10.47
C GLY A 10 2.36 -8.63 -10.32
N ILE A 11 1.10 -8.36 -10.60
CA ILE A 11 0.47 -7.06 -10.38
C ILE A 11 -0.56 -7.18 -9.25
N GLY A 12 -0.12 -6.97 -8.01
CA GLY A 12 -0.95 -7.13 -6.82
C GLY A 12 -1.38 -8.57 -6.57
N SER A 13 -2.57 -8.74 -5.98
CA SER A 13 -3.10 -10.03 -5.51
C SER A 13 -4.02 -10.74 -6.50
N ALA A 14 -4.24 -10.20 -7.71
CA ALA A 14 -5.18 -10.79 -8.65
C ALA A 14 -4.52 -11.90 -9.48
N PRO A 15 -5.02 -13.16 -9.44
CA PRO A 15 -4.40 -14.32 -10.12
C PRO A 15 -4.17 -14.10 -11.61
N ALA A 16 -5.06 -13.38 -12.31
CA ALA A 16 -4.94 -13.08 -13.74
C ALA A 16 -3.66 -12.30 -14.11
N PHE A 17 -3.01 -11.66 -13.13
CA PHE A 17 -1.81 -10.84 -13.32
C PHE A 17 -0.55 -11.45 -12.71
N PHE A 18 -0.59 -12.67 -12.23
CA PHE A 18 0.59 -13.36 -11.70
C PHE A 18 1.59 -13.60 -12.83
N GLY A 19 2.87 -13.33 -12.57
CA GLY A 19 3.94 -13.41 -13.57
C GLY A 19 4.08 -12.19 -14.49
N GLN A 20 3.21 -11.17 -14.36
CA GLN A 20 3.25 -9.95 -15.20
C GLN A 20 3.94 -8.75 -14.53
N GLY A 21 4.50 -8.95 -13.33
CA GLY A 21 5.24 -7.93 -12.58
C GLY A 21 6.74 -7.95 -12.87
N GLU A 22 7.49 -7.32 -11.99
CA GLU A 22 8.96 -7.31 -12.03
C GLU A 22 9.51 -8.73 -11.84
N THR A 23 10.60 -9.01 -12.56
CA THR A 23 11.38 -10.27 -12.40
C THR A 23 12.12 -10.26 -11.06
N LEU A 24 12.68 -11.41 -10.65
CA LEU A 24 13.52 -11.49 -9.46
C LEU A 24 14.70 -10.51 -9.53
N GLU A 25 15.41 -10.46 -10.65
CA GLU A 25 16.56 -9.55 -10.85
C GLU A 25 16.16 -8.08 -10.68
N GLN A 26 15.09 -7.65 -11.35
CA GLN A 26 14.56 -6.29 -11.22
C GLN A 26 14.11 -5.97 -9.78
N ALA A 27 13.50 -6.93 -9.09
CA ALA A 27 13.08 -6.77 -7.70
C ALA A 27 14.29 -6.62 -6.75
N LEU A 28 15.36 -7.40 -6.96
CA LEU A 28 16.60 -7.29 -6.18
C LEU A 28 17.25 -5.91 -6.38
N ASP A 29 17.35 -5.44 -7.62
CA ASP A 29 17.93 -4.11 -7.94
C ASP A 29 17.09 -2.98 -7.31
N LEU A 30 15.75 -3.09 -7.33
CA LEU A 30 14.85 -2.11 -6.71
C LEU A 30 15.01 -2.09 -5.18
N MET A 31 15.13 -3.25 -4.54
CA MET A 31 15.34 -3.36 -3.09
C MET A 31 16.73 -2.83 -2.68
N ASP A 32 17.78 -3.14 -3.44
CA ASP A 32 19.12 -2.58 -3.22
C ASP A 32 19.10 -1.05 -3.33
N ALA A 33 18.51 -0.50 -4.38
CA ALA A 33 18.40 0.94 -4.57
C ALA A 33 17.56 1.64 -3.49
N ALA A 34 16.46 1.02 -3.07
CA ALA A 34 15.64 1.54 -1.97
C ALA A 34 16.40 1.54 -0.64
N TRP A 35 17.11 0.46 -0.35
CA TRP A 35 17.92 0.32 0.85
C TRP A 35 19.06 1.35 0.92
N GLU A 36 19.79 1.54 -0.17
CA GLU A 36 20.86 2.56 -0.28
C GLU A 36 20.33 3.98 -0.08
N LYS A 37 19.05 4.23 -0.40
CA LYS A 37 18.38 5.51 -0.18
C LYS A 37 17.74 5.63 1.22
N GLY A 38 17.98 4.67 2.12
CA GLY A 38 17.51 4.69 3.51
C GLY A 38 16.06 4.23 3.69
N ILE A 39 15.46 3.57 2.71
CA ILE A 39 14.14 2.94 2.86
C ILE A 39 14.34 1.56 3.49
N THR A 40 14.11 1.47 4.78
CA THR A 40 14.35 0.26 5.59
C THR A 40 13.09 -0.52 5.93
N TRP A 41 11.92 -0.11 5.42
CA TRP A 41 10.65 -0.81 5.62
C TRP A 41 10.12 -1.31 4.29
N PHE A 42 9.89 -2.62 4.16
CA PHE A 42 9.35 -3.23 2.95
C PHE A 42 7.96 -3.80 3.23
N ASP A 43 7.03 -3.55 2.32
CA ASP A 43 5.62 -3.94 2.40
C ASP A 43 5.29 -4.94 1.31
N THR A 44 4.86 -6.14 1.69
CA THR A 44 4.44 -7.22 0.81
C THR A 44 3.08 -7.80 1.24
N ALA A 45 2.66 -8.92 0.67
CA ALA A 45 1.51 -9.71 1.07
C ALA A 45 1.66 -11.16 0.55
N ASP A 46 0.99 -12.10 1.23
CA ASP A 46 0.98 -13.51 0.87
C ASP A 46 0.56 -13.76 -0.58
N ALA A 47 -0.45 -13.04 -1.08
CA ALA A 47 -1.01 -13.20 -2.41
C ALA A 47 -0.36 -12.35 -3.50
N TYR A 48 0.60 -11.45 -3.18
CA TYR A 48 1.25 -10.66 -4.23
C TYR A 48 2.06 -11.57 -5.17
N GLY A 49 1.70 -11.51 -6.47
CA GLY A 49 2.30 -12.37 -7.47
C GLY A 49 2.11 -13.88 -7.22
N GLY A 50 1.13 -14.28 -6.38
CA GLY A 50 0.93 -15.67 -5.97
C GLY A 50 2.07 -16.17 -5.06
N GLY A 51 2.51 -15.33 -4.11
CA GLY A 51 3.60 -15.63 -3.17
C GLY A 51 5.00 -15.29 -3.68
N ARG A 52 5.14 -14.89 -4.96
CA ARG A 52 6.44 -14.53 -5.54
C ARG A 52 7.04 -13.30 -4.88
N SER A 53 6.21 -12.31 -4.50
CA SER A 53 6.69 -11.11 -3.83
C SER A 53 7.42 -11.44 -2.53
N GLU A 54 6.82 -12.24 -1.65
CA GLU A 54 7.48 -12.70 -0.41
C GLU A 54 8.74 -13.52 -0.71
N THR A 55 8.70 -14.40 -1.72
CA THR A 55 9.87 -15.20 -2.13
C THR A 55 11.04 -14.30 -2.60
N PHE A 56 10.76 -13.25 -3.38
CA PHE A 56 11.77 -12.30 -3.88
C PHE A 56 12.36 -11.45 -2.75
N VAL A 57 11.51 -10.97 -1.84
CA VAL A 57 11.97 -10.28 -0.62
C VAL A 57 12.84 -11.22 0.22
N GLY A 58 12.43 -12.47 0.41
CA GLY A 58 13.20 -13.48 1.14
C GLY A 58 14.55 -13.80 0.50
N GLU A 59 14.64 -13.83 -0.82
CA GLU A 59 15.90 -14.01 -1.54
C GLU A 59 16.87 -12.81 -1.28
N TRP A 60 16.32 -11.60 -1.30
CA TRP A 60 17.07 -10.40 -0.96
C TRP A 60 17.55 -10.43 0.50
N VAL A 61 16.67 -10.78 1.45
CA VAL A 61 17.00 -10.89 2.89
C VAL A 61 18.14 -11.90 3.10
N ARG A 62 18.03 -13.10 2.51
CA ARG A 62 19.05 -14.15 2.62
C ARG A 62 20.40 -13.73 2.04
N SER A 63 20.39 -13.03 0.91
CA SER A 63 21.60 -12.62 0.21
C SER A 63 22.29 -11.40 0.82
N ARG A 64 21.51 -10.42 1.33
CA ARG A 64 22.04 -9.15 1.85
C ARG A 64 22.19 -9.12 3.37
N ARG A 65 21.36 -9.92 4.09
CA ARG A 65 21.31 -9.96 5.56
C ARG A 65 21.24 -8.56 6.18
N PRO A 66 20.26 -7.74 5.78
CA PRO A 66 20.17 -6.35 6.18
C PRO A 66 19.91 -6.24 7.68
N ASP A 67 20.68 -5.39 8.36
CA ASP A 67 20.42 -5.06 9.78
C ASP A 67 19.41 -3.92 9.86
N GLY A 68 18.37 -4.11 10.69
CA GLY A 68 17.32 -3.10 10.88
C GLY A 68 16.25 -3.04 9.78
N LEU A 69 16.16 -4.05 8.90
CA LEU A 69 15.03 -4.19 7.97
C LEU A 69 13.75 -4.42 8.77
N ARG A 70 12.70 -3.74 8.38
CA ARG A 70 11.32 -3.94 8.87
C ARG A 70 10.44 -4.48 7.75
N LEU A 71 9.55 -5.41 8.11
CA LEU A 71 8.71 -6.11 7.17
C LEU A 71 7.23 -5.98 7.55
N THR A 72 6.42 -5.64 6.55
CA THR A 72 4.97 -5.83 6.59
C THR A 72 4.59 -6.93 5.61
N THR A 73 3.78 -7.89 6.06
CA THR A 73 3.04 -8.76 5.14
C THR A 73 1.55 -8.79 5.51
N LYS A 74 0.72 -9.36 4.64
CA LYS A 74 -0.75 -9.29 4.75
C LYS A 74 -1.35 -10.62 4.32
N THR A 75 -2.58 -10.90 4.78
CA THR A 75 -3.36 -12.06 4.35
C THR A 75 -4.83 -11.69 4.15
N PHE A 76 -5.46 -12.29 3.20
CA PHE A 76 -6.88 -12.32 2.88
C PHE A 76 -7.14 -12.96 1.50
N ASN A 77 -6.39 -12.50 0.48
CA ASN A 77 -6.64 -12.84 -0.92
C ASN A 77 -6.22 -14.29 -1.24
N PRO A 78 -6.84 -14.94 -2.25
CA PRO A 78 -6.43 -16.26 -2.67
C PRO A 78 -5.03 -16.25 -3.30
N MET A 79 -4.28 -17.33 -3.08
CA MET A 79 -2.93 -17.52 -3.62
C MET A 79 -2.94 -17.97 -5.08
N ALA A 80 -4.03 -18.55 -5.55
CA ALA A 80 -4.31 -18.94 -6.93
C ALA A 80 -5.82 -18.89 -7.18
N GLU A 81 -6.22 -18.96 -8.45
CA GLU A 81 -7.64 -18.99 -8.81
C GLU A 81 -8.33 -20.22 -8.19
N GLY A 82 -9.45 -19.97 -7.49
CA GLY A 82 -10.24 -21.02 -6.83
C GLY A 82 -9.70 -21.52 -5.48
N GLU A 83 -8.58 -20.97 -4.99
CA GLU A 83 -8.10 -21.27 -3.63
C GLU A 83 -8.87 -20.53 -2.54
N ASP A 84 -8.72 -21.00 -1.32
CA ASP A 84 -9.34 -20.41 -0.14
C ASP A 84 -8.84 -18.96 0.08
N HIS A 85 -9.73 -18.11 0.57
CA HIS A 85 -9.47 -16.72 0.92
C HIS A 85 -10.11 -16.38 2.27
N GLY A 86 -9.94 -15.15 2.72
CA GLY A 86 -10.55 -14.65 3.95
C GLY A 86 -9.64 -14.75 5.16
N LEU A 87 -10.24 -14.50 6.34
CA LEU A 87 -9.53 -14.33 7.61
C LEU A 87 -9.89 -15.39 8.65
N ALA A 88 -10.40 -16.56 8.25
CA ALA A 88 -10.64 -17.66 9.16
C ALA A 88 -9.38 -17.95 10.00
N PRO A 89 -9.49 -18.13 11.35
CA PRO A 89 -8.35 -18.27 12.24
C PRO A 89 -7.31 -19.32 11.81
N GLU A 90 -7.76 -20.49 11.33
CA GLU A 90 -6.87 -21.54 10.86
C GLU A 90 -6.09 -21.10 9.60
N ARG A 91 -6.75 -20.33 8.70
CA ARG A 91 -6.10 -19.81 7.52
C ARG A 91 -5.05 -18.76 7.89
N VAL A 92 -5.37 -17.83 8.78
CA VAL A 92 -4.44 -16.79 9.25
C VAL A 92 -3.18 -17.43 9.85
N ARG A 93 -3.32 -18.46 10.72
CA ARG A 93 -2.18 -19.19 11.30
C ARG A 93 -1.34 -19.88 10.23
N ARG A 94 -1.97 -20.56 9.27
CA ARG A 94 -1.26 -21.24 8.17
C ARG A 94 -0.54 -20.25 7.27
N GLN A 95 -1.18 -19.13 6.93
CA GLN A 95 -0.61 -18.14 6.00
C GLN A 95 0.59 -17.41 6.59
N ILE A 96 0.57 -17.05 7.88
CA ILE A 96 1.74 -16.42 8.48
C ILE A 96 2.94 -17.35 8.49
N ASP A 97 2.76 -18.65 8.78
CA ASP A 97 3.86 -19.62 8.75
C ASP A 97 4.45 -19.75 7.34
N THR A 98 3.60 -19.80 6.33
CA THR A 98 4.04 -19.81 4.93
C THR A 98 4.74 -18.51 4.54
N SER A 99 4.25 -17.37 5.00
CA SER A 99 4.88 -16.05 4.74
C SER A 99 6.27 -15.96 5.36
N LEU A 100 6.43 -16.37 6.61
CA LEU A 100 7.72 -16.40 7.31
C LEU A 100 8.73 -17.32 6.60
N GLU A 101 8.29 -18.49 6.14
CA GLU A 101 9.12 -19.41 5.35
C GLU A 101 9.59 -18.79 4.04
N ARG A 102 8.69 -18.15 3.27
CA ARG A 102 9.04 -17.46 2.01
C ARG A 102 10.00 -16.29 2.23
N LEU A 103 9.72 -15.47 3.23
CA LEU A 103 10.54 -14.34 3.61
C LEU A 103 11.90 -14.74 4.19
N GLY A 104 12.02 -15.98 4.72
CA GLY A 104 13.23 -16.47 5.34
C GLY A 104 13.55 -15.80 6.68
N VAL A 105 12.51 -15.46 7.44
CA VAL A 105 12.60 -14.81 8.75
C VAL A 105 11.69 -15.52 9.76
N ASP A 106 11.99 -15.36 11.05
CA ASP A 106 11.17 -15.92 12.12
C ASP A 106 10.07 -14.95 12.58
N HIS A 107 10.11 -13.69 12.11
CA HIS A 107 9.28 -12.60 12.58
C HIS A 107 9.05 -11.56 11.49
N VAL A 108 7.84 -10.93 11.48
CA VAL A 108 7.55 -9.70 10.73
C VAL A 108 7.10 -8.61 11.70
N ASP A 109 7.47 -7.35 11.41
CA ASP A 109 7.15 -6.21 12.30
C ASP A 109 5.66 -5.89 12.32
N LEU A 110 4.99 -6.03 11.17
CA LEU A 110 3.57 -5.73 11.03
C LEU A 110 2.87 -6.78 10.17
N TYR A 111 1.76 -7.32 10.68
CA TYR A 111 0.88 -8.22 9.94
C TYR A 111 -0.50 -7.62 9.78
N LEU A 112 -1.00 -7.53 8.54
CA LEU A 112 -2.27 -6.89 8.25
C LEU A 112 -3.33 -7.86 7.74
N ALA A 113 -4.56 -7.69 8.20
CA ALA A 113 -5.72 -8.13 7.44
C ALA A 113 -5.81 -7.30 6.17
N HIS A 114 -5.66 -7.92 4.99
CA HIS A 114 -5.57 -7.22 3.70
C HIS A 114 -6.88 -6.59 3.24
N ALA A 115 -7.99 -7.10 3.75
CA ALA A 115 -9.34 -6.57 3.59
C ALA A 115 -10.22 -6.99 4.79
N HIS A 116 -11.37 -6.35 4.93
CA HIS A 116 -12.41 -6.79 5.86
C HIS A 116 -13.01 -8.12 5.40
N ASP A 117 -13.25 -9.03 6.35
CA ASP A 117 -13.95 -10.31 6.13
C ASP A 117 -15.29 -10.27 6.88
N PRO A 118 -16.41 -10.16 6.18
CA PRO A 118 -17.72 -10.12 6.84
C PRO A 118 -18.11 -11.44 7.52
N ASP A 119 -17.47 -12.55 7.16
CA ASP A 119 -17.76 -13.88 7.70
C ASP A 119 -16.95 -14.18 8.98
N VAL A 120 -16.00 -13.32 9.35
CA VAL A 120 -15.13 -13.48 10.52
C VAL A 120 -15.35 -12.32 11.51
N PRO A 121 -15.88 -12.58 12.72
CA PRO A 121 -16.01 -11.56 13.74
C PRO A 121 -14.67 -10.90 14.09
N ALA A 122 -14.67 -9.59 14.26
CA ALA A 122 -13.46 -8.84 14.60
C ALA A 122 -12.73 -9.37 15.85
N ALA A 123 -13.49 -9.89 16.84
CA ALA A 123 -12.93 -10.47 18.06
C ALA A 123 -12.18 -11.79 17.80
N GLU A 124 -12.62 -12.61 16.83
CA GLU A 124 -11.89 -13.82 16.45
C GLU A 124 -10.60 -13.49 15.73
N LEU A 125 -10.63 -12.49 14.83
CA LEU A 125 -9.44 -12.01 14.16
C LEU A 125 -8.44 -11.41 15.14
N ALA A 126 -8.88 -10.56 16.07
CA ALA A 126 -8.05 -9.98 17.10
C ALA A 126 -7.40 -11.08 17.96
N GLY A 127 -8.17 -12.07 18.39
CA GLY A 127 -7.67 -13.19 19.19
C GLY A 127 -6.55 -13.95 18.50
N VAL A 128 -6.68 -14.28 17.21
CA VAL A 128 -5.61 -14.98 16.47
C VAL A 128 -4.38 -14.10 16.28
N PHE A 129 -4.54 -12.79 16.05
CA PHE A 129 -3.39 -11.89 15.95
C PHE A 129 -2.66 -11.76 17.28
N GLU A 130 -3.36 -11.67 18.41
CA GLU A 130 -2.75 -11.65 19.74
C GLU A 130 -1.97 -12.94 20.07
N GLU A 131 -2.50 -14.09 19.66
CA GLU A 131 -1.76 -15.37 19.75
C GLU A 131 -0.45 -15.32 18.94
N LEU A 132 -0.47 -14.74 17.74
CA LEU A 132 0.71 -14.61 16.89
C LEU A 132 1.75 -13.64 17.45
N VAL A 133 1.30 -12.54 18.08
CA VAL A 133 2.19 -11.64 18.85
C VAL A 133 2.81 -12.38 20.03
N ALA A 134 2.01 -13.08 20.82
CA ALA A 134 2.50 -13.85 21.96
C ALA A 134 3.49 -14.97 21.56
N ALA A 135 3.32 -15.55 20.37
CA ALA A 135 4.24 -16.52 19.78
C ALA A 135 5.52 -15.88 19.20
N GLY A 136 5.61 -14.56 19.13
CA GLY A 136 6.74 -13.83 18.56
C GLY A 136 6.83 -13.86 17.04
N LYS A 137 5.81 -14.33 16.34
CA LYS A 137 5.76 -14.40 14.87
C LYS A 137 5.51 -13.03 14.22
N ILE A 138 4.79 -12.16 14.91
CA ILE A 138 4.50 -10.79 14.46
C ILE A 138 4.75 -9.79 15.59
N GLY A 139 5.20 -8.57 15.26
CA GLY A 139 5.44 -7.51 16.25
C GLY A 139 4.18 -6.74 16.59
N ALA A 140 3.39 -6.44 15.57
CA ALA A 140 2.14 -5.72 15.67
C ALA A 140 1.17 -6.19 14.59
N TYR A 141 -0.10 -5.82 14.73
CA TYR A 141 -1.11 -6.13 13.73
C TYR A 141 -2.01 -4.93 13.41
N GLY A 142 -2.65 -4.98 12.26
CA GLY A 142 -3.52 -3.94 11.78
C GLY A 142 -4.51 -4.42 10.71
N VAL A 143 -5.20 -3.47 10.13
CA VAL A 143 -6.18 -3.71 9.06
C VAL A 143 -5.84 -2.90 7.81
N SER A 144 -6.33 -3.35 6.67
CA SER A 144 -6.19 -2.65 5.39
C SER A 144 -7.53 -2.64 4.65
N ASN A 145 -7.75 -1.59 3.84
CA ASN A 145 -8.95 -1.45 3.03
C ASN A 145 -10.25 -1.52 3.86
N VAL A 146 -10.30 -0.76 4.94
CA VAL A 146 -11.46 -0.68 5.85
C VAL A 146 -12.10 0.71 5.82
N ASP A 147 -13.41 0.76 6.00
CA ASP A 147 -14.15 1.98 6.27
C ASP A 147 -14.17 2.33 7.78
N GLY A 148 -14.82 3.47 8.12
CA GLY A 148 -14.88 3.92 9.51
C GLY A 148 -15.65 2.98 10.44
N ALA A 149 -16.69 2.30 9.96
CA ALA A 149 -17.49 1.36 10.78
C ALA A 149 -16.67 0.11 11.08
N GLN A 150 -16.03 -0.47 10.04
CA GLN A 150 -15.16 -1.64 10.17
C GLN A 150 -13.95 -1.36 11.07
N LEU A 151 -13.39 -0.15 11.00
CA LEU A 151 -12.28 0.25 11.88
C LEU A 151 -12.75 0.36 13.35
N ARG A 152 -13.91 0.93 13.62
CA ARG A 152 -14.48 0.98 14.99
C ARG A 152 -14.70 -0.43 15.55
N ASP A 153 -15.23 -1.35 14.74
CA ASP A 153 -15.43 -2.74 15.16
C ASP A 153 -14.11 -3.44 15.49
N ALA A 154 -13.09 -3.23 14.66
CA ALA A 154 -11.74 -3.75 14.93
C ALA A 154 -11.17 -3.18 16.23
N LEU A 155 -11.24 -1.86 16.44
CA LEU A 155 -10.74 -1.19 17.64
C LEU A 155 -11.47 -1.61 18.92
N ALA A 156 -12.75 -1.91 18.83
CA ALA A 156 -13.51 -2.45 19.97
C ALA A 156 -13.13 -3.90 20.31
N ALA A 157 -12.54 -4.63 19.37
CA ALA A 157 -12.22 -6.05 19.49
C ALA A 157 -10.80 -6.35 19.94
N GLY A 158 -9.82 -5.47 19.67
CA GLY A 158 -8.42 -5.74 19.96
C GLY A 158 -7.48 -4.55 19.84
N SER A 159 -6.19 -4.78 20.05
CA SER A 159 -5.15 -3.75 20.06
C SER A 159 -4.54 -3.52 18.68
N PHE A 160 -5.38 -3.24 17.69
CA PHE A 160 -4.91 -2.87 16.34
C PHE A 160 -4.07 -1.59 16.40
N SER A 161 -2.91 -1.59 15.75
CA SER A 161 -1.93 -0.51 15.84
C SER A 161 -1.70 0.23 14.52
N ALA A 162 -2.18 -0.32 13.40
CA ALA A 162 -1.98 0.25 12.08
C ALA A 162 -3.21 0.09 11.17
N VAL A 163 -3.38 1.07 10.30
CA VAL A 163 -4.34 1.03 9.18
C VAL A 163 -3.59 1.30 7.89
N GLN A 164 -3.82 0.48 6.85
CA GLN A 164 -3.26 0.73 5.52
C GLN A 164 -4.39 0.83 4.49
N ASN A 165 -4.68 2.03 4.02
CA ASN A 165 -5.75 2.28 3.05
C ASN A 165 -5.24 3.05 1.83
N SER A 166 -6.03 3.01 0.74
CA SER A 166 -5.85 3.92 -0.38
C SER A 166 -6.03 5.37 0.08
N TYR A 167 -5.10 6.24 -0.32
CA TYR A 167 -5.22 7.67 -0.09
C TYR A 167 -4.35 8.44 -1.09
N SER A 168 -4.93 9.44 -1.71
CA SER A 168 -4.25 10.29 -2.68
C SER A 168 -5.07 11.56 -2.93
N LEU A 169 -4.57 12.48 -3.74
CA LEU A 169 -5.34 13.63 -4.20
C LEU A 169 -6.64 13.24 -4.95
N LEU A 170 -6.67 12.07 -5.59
CA LEU A 170 -7.83 11.56 -6.34
C LEU A 170 -8.72 10.58 -5.54
N ASP A 171 -8.30 10.22 -4.33
CA ASP A 171 -9.03 9.32 -3.45
C ASP A 171 -8.83 9.79 -2.01
N ARG A 172 -9.81 10.52 -1.49
CA ARG A 172 -9.73 11.21 -0.19
C ARG A 172 -10.81 10.76 0.81
N GLU A 173 -11.49 9.65 0.54
CA GLU A 173 -12.60 9.18 1.38
C GLU A 173 -12.19 8.91 2.84
N VAL A 174 -10.96 8.47 3.06
CA VAL A 174 -10.41 8.21 4.41
C VAL A 174 -10.39 9.44 5.32
N GLU A 175 -10.45 10.66 4.75
CA GLU A 175 -10.49 11.90 5.51
C GLU A 175 -11.79 12.06 6.31
N ASN A 176 -12.89 11.42 5.89
CA ASN A 176 -14.19 11.56 6.53
C ASN A 176 -14.24 10.88 7.91
N GLU A 177 -13.70 9.66 8.03
CA GLU A 177 -13.82 8.87 9.26
C GLU A 177 -12.51 8.16 9.67
N VAL A 178 -11.80 7.53 8.70
CA VAL A 178 -10.66 6.65 9.01
C VAL A 178 -9.48 7.45 9.58
N LEU A 179 -9.08 8.56 8.95
CA LEU A 179 -8.00 9.40 9.45
C LEU A 179 -8.31 10.04 10.80
N PRO A 180 -9.52 10.60 11.06
CA PRO A 180 -9.93 11.02 12.40
C PRO A 180 -9.81 9.91 13.45
N LEU A 181 -10.29 8.70 13.16
CA LEU A 181 -10.18 7.56 14.07
C LEU A 181 -8.71 7.16 14.31
N CYS A 182 -7.88 7.17 13.27
CA CYS A 182 -6.45 6.91 13.44
C CYS A 182 -5.79 7.94 14.37
N ALA A 183 -6.15 9.23 14.24
CA ALA A 183 -5.64 10.28 15.10
C ALA A 183 -6.12 10.15 16.55
N GLU A 184 -7.40 9.82 16.75
CA GLU A 184 -8.00 9.62 18.08
C GLU A 184 -7.36 8.47 18.86
N HIS A 185 -7.09 7.35 18.15
CA HIS A 185 -6.56 6.12 18.76
C HIS A 185 -5.04 5.97 18.65
N GLY A 186 -4.34 6.94 18.05
CA GLY A 186 -2.88 6.90 17.91
C GLY A 186 -2.40 5.79 16.96
N LEU A 187 -3.21 5.44 15.93
CA LEU A 187 -2.87 4.41 14.97
C LEU A 187 -1.89 4.92 13.92
N TRP A 188 -0.99 4.06 13.52
CA TRP A 188 -0.11 4.34 12.39
C TRP A 188 -0.87 4.20 11.07
N PHE A 189 -1.00 5.29 10.32
CA PHE A 189 -1.68 5.27 9.03
C PHE A 189 -0.68 5.14 7.88
N GLN A 190 -0.83 4.08 7.10
CA GLN A 190 -0.03 3.79 5.91
C GLN A 190 -0.87 3.98 4.65
N VAL A 191 -0.30 4.67 3.68
CA VAL A 191 -0.97 4.98 2.41
C VAL A 191 -0.49 4.03 1.33
N HIS A 192 -1.38 3.23 0.76
CA HIS A 192 -1.14 2.59 -0.53
C HIS A 192 -1.79 3.39 -1.67
N SER A 193 -1.43 3.07 -2.92
CA SER A 193 -1.93 3.74 -4.13
C SER A 193 -1.74 5.27 -4.18
N PRO A 194 -0.61 5.83 -3.68
CA PRO A 194 -0.41 7.28 -3.56
C PRO A 194 -0.51 8.03 -4.88
N LEU A 195 -0.32 7.36 -6.00
CA LEU A 195 -0.37 7.93 -7.36
C LEU A 195 -1.56 7.41 -8.19
N MET A 196 -2.53 6.71 -7.58
CA MET A 196 -3.73 6.17 -8.25
C MET A 196 -3.41 5.50 -9.59
N GLY A 197 -2.59 4.42 -9.56
CA GLY A 197 -2.22 3.71 -10.79
C GLY A 197 -1.42 4.54 -11.80
N GLY A 198 -0.85 5.65 -11.34
CA GLY A 198 -0.06 6.58 -12.15
C GLY A 198 -0.85 7.75 -12.74
N TRP A 199 -2.10 7.98 -12.32
CA TRP A 199 -2.87 9.14 -12.72
C TRP A 199 -2.19 10.45 -12.27
N LEU A 200 -1.65 10.48 -11.08
CA LEU A 200 -0.93 11.63 -10.53
C LEU A 200 0.53 11.77 -11.03
N THR A 201 0.87 11.15 -12.17
CA THR A 201 2.20 11.30 -12.78
C THR A 201 2.19 12.17 -14.04
N GLY A 202 1.04 12.69 -14.44
CA GLY A 202 0.89 13.47 -15.66
C GLY A 202 0.94 12.66 -16.96
N LYS A 203 1.02 11.32 -16.92
CA LYS A 203 1.14 10.49 -18.12
C LYS A 203 -0.19 10.21 -18.84
N TYR A 204 -1.33 10.39 -18.16
CA TYR A 204 -2.64 10.23 -18.77
C TYR A 204 -3.18 11.60 -19.17
N ARG A 205 -3.47 11.76 -20.44
CA ARG A 205 -3.89 13.02 -21.05
C ARG A 205 -5.31 12.91 -21.54
N ARG A 206 -6.04 14.06 -21.52
CA ARG A 206 -7.34 14.19 -22.17
C ARG A 206 -7.17 13.89 -23.65
N ASP A 207 -8.10 13.16 -24.23
CA ASP A 207 -8.15 12.81 -25.66
C ASP A 207 -6.93 12.05 -26.22
N GLU A 208 -6.03 11.55 -25.36
CA GLU A 208 -4.91 10.71 -25.76
C GLU A 208 -5.09 9.25 -25.29
N PRO A 209 -4.62 8.28 -26.08
CA PRO A 209 -4.62 6.89 -25.63
C PRO A 209 -3.67 6.72 -24.45
N ALA A 210 -4.04 5.86 -23.50
CA ALA A 210 -3.17 5.54 -22.37
C ALA A 210 -1.85 4.91 -22.87
N PRO A 211 -0.70 5.30 -22.30
CA PRO A 211 0.59 4.73 -22.69
C PRO A 211 0.63 3.21 -22.54
N GLU A 212 1.26 2.52 -23.49
CA GLU A 212 1.44 1.07 -23.46
C GLU A 212 2.15 0.62 -22.17
N GLY A 213 1.74 -0.49 -21.59
CA GLY A 213 2.29 -1.01 -20.34
C GLY A 213 1.89 -0.22 -19.08
N SER A 214 1.05 0.81 -19.23
CA SER A 214 0.49 1.56 -18.09
C SER A 214 -0.62 0.77 -17.39
N ARG A 215 -1.02 1.18 -16.18
CA ARG A 215 -2.17 0.59 -15.47
C ARG A 215 -3.45 0.63 -16.29
N MET A 216 -3.67 1.70 -17.04
CA MET A 216 -4.87 1.86 -17.87
C MET A 216 -4.90 0.93 -19.09
N THR A 217 -3.75 0.38 -19.51
CA THR A 217 -3.70 -0.63 -20.58
C THR A 217 -3.64 -2.06 -20.04
N LEU A 218 -3.07 -2.27 -18.84
CA LEU A 218 -2.91 -3.59 -18.24
C LEU A 218 -4.09 -3.98 -17.34
N ARG A 219 -4.61 -3.04 -16.55
CA ARG A 219 -5.67 -3.24 -15.56
C ARG A 219 -6.44 -1.94 -15.34
N SER A 220 -7.25 -1.54 -16.30
CA SER A 220 -7.97 -0.25 -16.26
C SER A 220 -9.13 -0.23 -15.25
N GLY A 221 -9.81 -1.34 -15.03
CA GLY A 221 -11.06 -1.42 -14.27
C GLY A 221 -11.11 -0.58 -12.98
N PRO A 222 -10.12 -0.67 -12.06
CA PRO A 222 -10.13 0.12 -10.83
C PRO A 222 -10.03 1.63 -11.03
N TYR A 223 -9.67 2.11 -12.23
CA TYR A 223 -9.35 3.51 -12.53
C TYR A 223 -10.25 4.13 -13.62
N GLU A 224 -11.21 3.40 -14.19
CA GLU A 224 -12.09 3.89 -15.27
C GLU A 224 -12.93 5.10 -14.82
N HIS A 225 -13.31 5.15 -13.54
CA HIS A 225 -14.06 6.26 -12.95
C HIS A 225 -13.27 7.58 -12.94
N LEU A 226 -11.94 7.55 -13.14
CA LEU A 226 -11.10 8.75 -13.22
C LEU A 226 -11.07 9.38 -14.61
N ARG A 227 -11.70 8.77 -15.62
CA ARG A 227 -11.79 9.31 -17.00
C ARG A 227 -12.93 10.32 -17.13
N ASP A 228 -12.86 11.40 -16.40
CA ASP A 228 -13.83 12.48 -16.46
C ASP A 228 -13.12 13.85 -16.56
N ASP A 229 -13.85 14.84 -17.04
CA ASP A 229 -13.29 16.19 -17.29
C ASP A 229 -12.74 16.84 -16.02
N ARG A 230 -13.40 16.63 -14.88
CA ARG A 230 -12.99 17.21 -13.60
C ARG A 230 -11.63 16.66 -13.15
N THR A 231 -11.42 15.35 -13.29
CA THR A 231 -10.14 14.71 -12.99
C THR A 231 -9.02 15.30 -13.85
N TYR A 232 -9.25 15.44 -15.17
CA TYR A 232 -8.26 16.04 -16.06
C TYR A 232 -7.99 17.51 -15.73
N ASP A 233 -9.02 18.32 -15.41
CA ASP A 233 -8.85 19.70 -15.01
C ASP A 233 -8.00 19.84 -13.75
N SER A 234 -8.21 18.97 -12.75
CA SER A 234 -7.43 18.91 -11.52
C SER A 234 -5.96 18.50 -11.78
N LEU A 235 -5.73 17.51 -12.64
CA LEU A 235 -4.38 17.09 -13.03
C LEU A 235 -3.63 18.19 -13.77
N GLU A 236 -4.27 18.87 -14.70
CA GLU A 236 -3.70 20.01 -15.42
C GLU A 236 -3.40 21.19 -14.48
N ALA A 237 -4.23 21.41 -13.45
CA ALA A 237 -3.97 22.40 -12.42
C ALA A 237 -2.72 22.05 -11.60
N LEU A 238 -2.58 20.78 -11.18
CA LEU A 238 -1.41 20.30 -10.46
C LEU A 238 -0.12 20.46 -11.28
N GLU A 239 -0.15 20.10 -12.57
CA GLU A 239 1.00 20.25 -13.49
C GLU A 239 1.46 21.69 -13.65
N ARG A 240 0.54 22.67 -13.63
CA ARG A 240 0.90 24.09 -13.66
C ARG A 240 1.68 24.55 -12.43
N ARG A 241 1.61 23.80 -11.30
CA ARG A 241 2.37 24.08 -10.07
C ARG A 241 3.77 23.49 -10.08
N GLY A 242 3.99 22.38 -10.81
CA GLY A 242 5.29 21.70 -10.87
C GLY A 242 5.17 20.25 -11.29
N ASP A 243 6.18 19.43 -10.95
CA ASP A 243 6.12 18.00 -11.20
C ASP A 243 4.99 17.34 -10.39
N PRO A 244 3.95 16.81 -11.07
CA PRO A 244 2.75 16.31 -10.39
C PRO A 244 3.04 15.11 -9.49
N THR A 245 4.03 14.29 -9.84
CA THR A 245 4.41 13.12 -9.02
C THR A 245 5.02 13.56 -7.69
N THR A 246 5.95 14.48 -7.73
CA THR A 246 6.58 15.05 -6.52
C THR A 246 5.56 15.75 -5.66
N LEU A 247 4.68 16.56 -6.26
CA LEU A 247 3.64 17.30 -5.53
C LEU A 247 2.63 16.36 -4.87
N ALA A 248 2.22 15.27 -5.53
CA ALA A 248 1.34 14.27 -4.96
C ALA A 248 1.96 13.57 -3.73
N PHE A 249 3.24 13.22 -3.79
CA PHE A 249 3.96 12.69 -2.63
C PHE A 249 4.13 13.73 -1.53
N ALA A 250 4.50 14.96 -1.86
CA ALA A 250 4.70 16.03 -0.89
C ALA A 250 3.39 16.38 -0.16
N TRP A 251 2.26 16.33 -0.86
CA TRP A 251 0.94 16.55 -0.28
C TRP A 251 0.60 15.48 0.79
N LEU A 252 0.90 14.21 0.54
CA LEU A 252 0.73 13.12 1.51
C LEU A 252 1.69 13.28 2.69
N LEU A 253 2.97 13.52 2.41
CA LEU A 253 4.05 13.58 3.40
C LEU A 253 4.04 14.86 4.25
N ALA A 254 3.21 15.86 3.90
CA ALA A 254 2.97 17.04 4.73
C ALA A 254 2.21 16.71 6.04
N ASP A 255 1.61 15.52 6.17
CA ASP A 255 1.07 14.99 7.41
C ASP A 255 2.05 13.97 8.01
N GLU A 256 2.72 14.33 9.09
CA GLU A 256 3.74 13.51 9.75
C GLU A 256 3.21 12.16 10.29
N ARG A 257 1.89 12.03 10.44
CA ARG A 257 1.22 10.79 10.88
C ARG A 257 1.13 9.75 9.76
N ILE A 258 1.39 10.17 8.51
CA ILE A 258 1.22 9.35 7.32
C ILE A 258 2.56 8.73 6.92
N SER A 259 2.54 7.44 6.62
CA SER A 259 3.62 6.73 5.95
C SER A 259 3.18 6.30 4.56
N VAL A 260 3.98 6.60 3.55
CA VAL A 260 3.62 6.31 2.16
C VAL A 260 4.31 5.04 1.67
N VAL A 261 3.52 4.11 1.13
CA VAL A 261 3.98 2.90 0.45
C VAL A 261 4.22 3.23 -1.02
N VAL A 262 5.48 3.27 -1.41
CA VAL A 262 5.91 3.57 -2.78
C VAL A 262 6.24 2.28 -3.50
N GLY A 263 5.48 1.95 -4.54
CA GLY A 263 5.65 0.73 -5.36
C GLY A 263 6.26 1.07 -6.73
N PRO A 264 7.58 1.29 -6.82
CA PRO A 264 8.23 1.59 -8.08
C PRO A 264 8.32 0.34 -8.96
N ARG A 265 8.36 0.54 -10.27
CA ARG A 265 8.71 -0.48 -11.28
C ARG A 265 10.12 -0.28 -11.84
N ARG A 266 10.71 0.89 -11.59
CA ARG A 266 12.06 1.28 -11.98
C ARG A 266 12.65 2.18 -10.90
N ILE A 267 13.96 2.15 -10.74
CA ILE A 267 14.71 2.85 -9.68
C ILE A 267 14.43 4.37 -9.71
N GLU A 268 14.35 4.96 -10.91
CA GLU A 268 14.13 6.39 -11.08
C GLU A 268 12.77 6.86 -10.51
N GLN A 269 11.82 5.95 -10.36
CA GLN A 269 10.50 6.27 -9.79
C GLN A 269 10.52 6.48 -8.27
N LEU A 270 11.64 6.21 -7.60
CA LEU A 270 11.85 6.58 -6.20
C LEU A 270 12.18 8.08 -6.04
N GLU A 271 12.78 8.70 -7.05
CA GLU A 271 13.29 10.09 -6.96
C GLU A 271 12.20 11.13 -6.61
N PRO A 272 10.99 11.12 -7.21
CA PRO A 272 9.96 12.09 -6.84
C PRO A 272 9.53 11.98 -5.36
N ALA A 273 9.43 10.77 -4.82
CA ALA A 273 9.07 10.56 -3.41
C ALA A 273 10.19 11.03 -2.47
N LEU A 274 11.45 10.81 -2.84
CA LEU A 274 12.62 11.29 -2.08
C LEU A 274 12.73 12.82 -2.15
N ALA A 275 12.48 13.41 -3.31
CA ALA A 275 12.44 14.86 -3.48
C ALA A 275 11.35 15.50 -2.61
N ALA A 276 10.17 14.88 -2.53
CA ALA A 276 9.07 15.30 -1.68
C ALA A 276 9.44 15.29 -0.18
N LEU A 277 10.19 14.28 0.28
CA LEU A 277 10.70 14.24 1.66
C LEU A 277 11.69 15.37 1.95
N ALA A 278 12.52 15.73 0.97
CA ALA A 278 13.51 16.79 1.13
C ALA A 278 12.91 18.21 1.09
N GLN A 279 11.70 18.35 0.55
CA GLN A 279 11.02 19.65 0.39
C GLN A 279 9.54 19.51 0.81
N PRO A 280 9.26 19.43 2.13
CA PRO A 280 7.91 19.31 2.62
C PRO A 280 7.09 20.56 2.30
N LEU A 281 5.82 20.38 1.96
CA LEU A 281 4.88 21.48 1.75
C LEU A 281 4.51 22.13 3.10
N SER A 282 4.32 23.44 3.09
CA SER A 282 3.63 24.12 4.18
C SER A 282 2.14 23.73 4.23
N ALA A 283 1.49 23.96 5.35
CA ALA A 283 0.05 23.72 5.48
C ALA A 283 -0.78 24.52 4.46
N GLU A 284 -0.37 25.75 4.14
CA GLU A 284 -1.03 26.61 3.16
C GLU A 284 -0.90 26.03 1.74
N GLU A 285 0.30 25.58 1.36
CA GLU A 285 0.53 24.95 0.06
C GLU A 285 -0.25 23.63 -0.09
N ARG A 286 -0.26 22.81 0.98
CA ARG A 286 -1.06 21.59 1.01
C ARG A 286 -2.54 21.86 0.81
N GLU A 287 -3.09 22.86 1.51
CA GLU A 287 -4.50 23.27 1.37
C GLU A 287 -4.81 23.81 -0.03
N ALA A 288 -3.92 24.62 -0.59
CA ALA A 288 -4.06 25.15 -1.94
C ALA A 288 -4.09 24.05 -3.01
N ILE A 289 -3.31 22.97 -2.83
CA ILE A 289 -3.38 21.79 -3.71
C ILE A 289 -4.68 21.02 -3.46
N SER A 290 -5.07 20.83 -2.19
CA SER A 290 -6.31 20.14 -1.82
C SER A 290 -7.54 20.76 -2.47
N ALA A 291 -7.58 22.09 -2.61
CA ALA A 291 -8.70 22.82 -3.21
C ALA A 291 -8.89 22.52 -4.72
N GLU A 292 -7.84 22.07 -5.40
CA GLU A 292 -7.90 21.67 -6.82
C GLU A 292 -8.46 20.25 -7.01
N PHE A 293 -8.53 19.46 -5.92
CA PHE A 293 -9.05 18.10 -5.87
C PHE A 293 -10.22 18.01 -4.88
N PRO A 294 -11.34 18.68 -5.15
CA PRO A 294 -12.45 18.72 -4.21
C PRO A 294 -13.04 17.32 -3.97
N LEU A 295 -13.34 17.04 -2.71
CA LEU A 295 -14.06 15.81 -2.32
C LEU A 295 -15.35 15.68 -3.14
N VAL A 296 -15.59 14.49 -3.68
CA VAL A 296 -16.87 14.17 -4.31
C VAL A 296 -17.87 13.97 -3.16
N ALA A 297 -18.90 14.82 -3.09
CA ALA A 297 -19.99 14.55 -2.17
C ALA A 297 -20.60 13.19 -2.53
N GLN A 298 -20.62 12.27 -1.59
CA GLN A 298 -21.34 11.01 -1.77
C GLN A 298 -22.82 11.34 -1.96
N SER A 299 -23.35 10.96 -3.12
CA SER A 299 -24.79 11.11 -3.46
C SER A 299 -25.60 9.95 -2.87
#